data_e13a9a6dd96fca90100b8a61a2195dbd
#
_entry.id   e13a9a6dd96fca90100b8a61a2195dbd
#
_cell.length_a   1.000
_cell.length_b   1.000
_cell.length_c   1.000
_cell.angle_alpha   90.00
_cell.angle_beta   90.00
_cell.angle_gamma   90.00
#
_symmetry.space_group_name_H-M   'P 1'
#
loop_
_entity.id
_entity.type
_entity.pdbx_description
1 polymer ?
#
loop_
_entity_poly.entity_id
_entity_poly.type
_entity_poly.pdbx_seq_one_letter_code
_entity_poly.pdbx_strand_id
1 'polypeptide(L)'
;AATAKQKAISQAQLTSAGHVYVISNVGSFGEGVYKIGMTRRLEPLERVDELGDASVPFPFDVHAIIYAEDAPGLENRLHRAFVERRVNLVNARKEYCRVTLDEIRVEVEKAHGLVTFLLDPPAEEYRKTLAAATVPPEERLLPPAPEDAGVVEME
;
A
#
# COMPACT_ATOMS: atom_id res chain seq x y z
N ALA A 1 -31.21 -28.80 0.03
CA ALA A 1 -30.33 -28.78 -1.14
C ALA A 1 -30.07 -27.35 -1.61
N ALA A 2 -31.12 -26.58 -1.92
CA ALA A 2 -30.93 -25.19 -2.35
C ALA A 2 -30.28 -24.35 -1.26
N THR A 3 -30.67 -24.54 -0.01
CA THR A 3 -30.13 -23.78 1.11
C THR A 3 -28.64 -24.07 1.30
N ALA A 4 -28.24 -25.32 1.20
CA ALA A 4 -26.82 -25.66 1.34
C ALA A 4 -25.99 -25.05 0.21
N LYS A 5 -26.54 -25.05 -1.00
CA LYS A 5 -25.87 -24.44 -2.14
C LYS A 5 -25.71 -22.93 -1.97
N GLN A 6 -26.75 -22.27 -1.47
CA GLN A 6 -26.69 -20.84 -1.21
C GLN A 6 -25.67 -20.51 -0.11
N LYS A 7 -25.60 -21.33 0.92
CA LYS A 7 -24.62 -21.13 1.98
C LYS A 7 -23.18 -21.28 1.46
N ALA A 8 -22.96 -22.27 0.60
CA ALA A 8 -21.65 -22.48 0.01
C ALA A 8 -21.23 -21.29 -0.86
N ILE A 9 -22.16 -20.76 -1.65
CA ILE A 9 -21.87 -19.59 -2.48
C ILE A 9 -21.57 -18.37 -1.61
N SER A 10 -22.36 -18.16 -0.54
CA SER A 10 -22.14 -17.03 0.35
C SER A 10 -20.79 -17.10 1.04
N GLN A 11 -20.39 -18.31 1.48
CA GLN A 11 -19.09 -18.49 2.11
C GLN A 11 -17.96 -18.25 1.13
N ALA A 12 -18.10 -18.69 -0.13
CA ALA A 12 -17.11 -18.44 -1.15
C ALA A 12 -16.95 -16.95 -1.41
N GLN A 13 -18.07 -16.22 -1.47
CA GLN A 13 -18.03 -14.77 -1.64
C GLN A 13 -17.34 -14.10 -0.47
N LEU A 14 -17.66 -14.51 0.75
CA LEU A 14 -17.04 -13.94 1.95
C LEU A 14 -15.55 -14.19 1.97
N THR A 15 -15.10 -15.38 1.54
CA THR A 15 -13.67 -15.66 1.51
C THR A 15 -12.94 -14.91 0.39
N SER A 16 -13.66 -14.47 -0.63
CA SER A 16 -13.09 -13.69 -1.73
C SER A 16 -13.16 -12.20 -1.49
N ALA A 17 -14.00 -11.77 -0.56
CA ALA A 17 -14.18 -10.35 -0.31
C ALA A 17 -12.96 -9.77 0.41
N GLY A 18 -12.65 -8.52 0.10
CA GLY A 18 -11.55 -7.84 0.73
C GLY A 18 -11.35 -6.47 0.15
N HIS A 19 -10.19 -5.90 0.40
CA HIS A 19 -9.84 -4.58 -0.13
C HIS A 19 -8.58 -4.67 -0.96
N VAL A 20 -8.63 -4.06 -2.14
CA VAL A 20 -7.43 -3.83 -2.94
C VAL A 20 -6.93 -2.44 -2.57
N TYR A 21 -5.65 -2.33 -2.27
CA TYR A 21 -5.07 -1.04 -1.91
C TYR A 21 -4.05 -0.63 -2.96
N VAL A 22 -3.98 0.68 -3.20
CA VAL A 22 -3.00 1.29 -4.08
C VAL A 22 -2.21 2.26 -3.23
N ILE A 23 -0.94 1.99 -3.05
CA ILE A 23 -0.09 2.76 -2.14
C ILE A 23 1.23 3.12 -2.82
N SER A 24 1.88 4.16 -2.31
CA SER A 24 3.18 4.58 -2.80
C SER A 24 4.07 4.96 -1.63
N ASN A 25 5.36 5.11 -1.94
CA ASN A 25 6.32 5.54 -0.93
C ASN A 25 7.42 6.30 -1.66
N VAL A 26 7.16 7.58 -1.92
CA VAL A 26 8.04 8.41 -2.73
C VAL A 26 9.43 8.51 -2.12
N GLY A 27 9.50 8.65 -0.80
CA GLY A 27 10.79 8.76 -0.12
C GLY A 27 11.62 7.50 -0.18
N SER A 28 10.97 6.33 -0.29
CA SER A 28 11.66 5.04 -0.33
C SER A 28 11.97 4.59 -1.75
N PHE A 29 11.06 4.83 -2.69
CA PHE A 29 11.15 4.24 -4.05
C PHE A 29 11.14 5.27 -5.17
N GLY A 30 10.93 6.55 -4.86
CA GLY A 30 10.81 7.58 -5.88
C GLY A 30 9.39 7.69 -6.41
N GLU A 31 9.18 8.66 -7.30
CA GLU A 31 7.87 8.88 -7.90
C GLU A 31 7.59 7.84 -8.98
N GLY A 32 6.31 7.60 -9.22
CA GLY A 32 5.89 6.70 -10.29
C GLY A 32 5.97 5.22 -9.94
N VAL A 33 6.21 4.88 -8.69
CA VAL A 33 6.25 3.48 -8.23
C VAL A 33 5.08 3.26 -7.29
N TYR A 34 4.23 2.29 -7.61
CA TYR A 34 3.05 1.99 -6.81
C TYR A 34 3.01 0.52 -6.47
N LYS A 35 2.50 0.22 -5.27
CA LYS A 35 2.22 -1.14 -4.88
C LYS A 35 0.71 -1.34 -4.93
N ILE A 36 0.31 -2.41 -5.61
CA ILE A 36 -1.08 -2.83 -5.68
C ILE A 36 -1.17 -4.17 -4.97
N GLY A 37 -1.89 -4.22 -3.88
CA GLY A 37 -2.04 -5.45 -3.12
C GLY A 37 -3.45 -5.57 -2.59
N MET A 38 -3.70 -6.63 -1.85
CA MET A 38 -5.01 -6.83 -1.24
C MET A 38 -4.88 -7.35 0.18
N THR A 39 -5.92 -7.15 0.96
CA THR A 39 -6.02 -7.67 2.31
C THR A 39 -7.46 -8.06 2.58
N ARG A 40 -7.65 -9.10 3.40
CA ARG A 40 -8.98 -9.48 3.86
C ARG A 40 -9.28 -8.97 5.26
N ARG A 41 -8.37 -8.22 5.86
CA ARG A 41 -8.59 -7.65 7.19
C ARG A 41 -9.75 -6.69 7.17
N LEU A 42 -10.48 -6.63 8.28
CA LEU A 42 -11.57 -5.66 8.43
C LEU A 42 -11.07 -4.23 8.34
N GLU A 43 -9.86 -3.99 8.87
CA GLU A 43 -9.23 -2.68 8.83
C GLU A 43 -8.07 -2.74 7.86
N PRO A 44 -8.28 -2.42 6.58
CA PRO A 44 -7.21 -2.55 5.59
C PRO A 44 -6.01 -1.65 5.87
N LEU A 45 -6.21 -0.51 6.53
CA LEU A 45 -5.11 0.38 6.86
C LEU A 45 -4.11 -0.24 7.82
N GLU A 46 -4.53 -1.20 8.66
CA GLU A 46 -3.61 -1.91 9.53
C GLU A 46 -2.54 -2.65 8.72
N ARG A 47 -2.97 -3.25 7.60
CA ARG A 47 -2.01 -3.96 6.76
C ARG A 47 -1.04 -3.00 6.10
N VAL A 48 -1.53 -1.84 5.65
CA VAL A 48 -0.67 -0.83 5.04
C VAL A 48 0.34 -0.31 6.06
N ASP A 49 -0.12 -0.07 7.29
CA ASP A 49 0.78 0.37 8.36
C ASP A 49 1.86 -0.66 8.64
N GLU A 50 1.52 -1.94 8.67
CA GLU A 50 2.52 -2.98 8.88
C GLU A 50 3.56 -3.01 7.77
N LEU A 51 3.13 -2.81 6.53
CA LEU A 51 4.07 -2.76 5.42
C LEU A 51 5.04 -1.60 5.55
N GLY A 52 4.60 -0.51 6.15
CA GLY A 52 5.43 0.66 6.35
C GLY A 52 6.31 0.62 7.60
N ASP A 53 6.09 -0.36 8.47
CA ASP A 53 6.85 -0.45 9.73
C ASP A 53 8.18 -1.16 9.55
N ALA A 54 8.30 -2.00 8.54
CA ALA A 54 9.49 -2.83 8.37
C ALA A 54 10.14 -2.54 7.03
N SER A 55 11.44 -2.51 7.00
CA SER A 55 12.24 -2.53 5.78
C SER A 55 12.16 -1.29 4.90
N VAL A 56 11.31 -0.32 5.19
CA VAL A 56 11.25 0.92 4.42
C VAL A 56 11.44 2.11 5.34
N PRO A 57 12.13 3.16 4.87
CA PRO A 57 12.46 4.32 5.73
C PRO A 57 11.29 5.25 6.00
N PHE A 58 10.20 5.13 5.25
CA PHE A 58 9.04 6.02 5.42
C PHE A 58 7.76 5.21 5.36
N PRO A 59 6.69 5.67 6.02
CA PRO A 59 5.39 5.01 5.89
C PRO A 59 4.82 5.17 4.48
N PHE A 60 3.93 4.27 4.13
CA PHE A 60 3.27 4.33 2.82
C PHE A 60 2.17 5.36 2.80
N ASP A 61 1.99 5.99 1.65
CA ASP A 61 0.84 6.85 1.37
C ASP A 61 -0.24 6.02 0.67
N VAL A 62 -1.48 6.22 1.08
CA VAL A 62 -2.60 5.47 0.53
C VAL A 62 -3.30 6.33 -0.52
N HIS A 63 -3.41 5.81 -1.74
CA HIS A 63 -4.11 6.50 -2.81
C HIS A 63 -5.53 5.99 -2.99
N ALA A 64 -5.76 4.71 -2.74
CA ALA A 64 -7.09 4.13 -2.82
C ALA A 64 -7.18 2.88 -1.96
N ILE A 65 -8.34 2.69 -1.36
CA ILE A 65 -8.73 1.45 -0.69
C ILE A 65 -10.05 1.05 -1.33
N ILE A 66 -10.09 -0.08 -2.01
CA ILE A 66 -11.21 -0.46 -2.84
C ILE A 66 -11.78 -1.77 -2.32
N TYR A 67 -13.00 -1.71 -1.77
CA TYR A 67 -13.68 -2.94 -1.40
C TYR A 67 -14.13 -3.68 -2.66
N ALA A 68 -13.93 -4.98 -2.70
CA ALA A 68 -14.37 -5.81 -3.80
C ALA A 68 -14.85 -7.15 -3.26
N GLU A 69 -15.95 -7.65 -3.82
CA GLU A 69 -16.45 -8.97 -3.43
C GLU A 69 -15.51 -10.08 -3.91
N ASP A 70 -14.77 -9.81 -4.99
CA ASP A 70 -13.71 -10.69 -5.46
C ASP A 70 -12.40 -9.89 -5.51
N ALA A 71 -11.84 -9.66 -4.34
CA ALA A 71 -10.61 -8.88 -4.24
C ALA A 71 -9.43 -9.56 -4.95
N PRO A 72 -9.23 -10.89 -4.81
CA PRO A 72 -8.16 -11.53 -5.58
C PRO A 72 -8.32 -11.35 -7.09
N GLY A 73 -9.56 -11.38 -7.60
CA GLY A 73 -9.81 -11.18 -9.01
C GLY A 73 -9.44 -9.78 -9.48
N LEU A 74 -9.82 -8.77 -8.70
CA LEU A 74 -9.49 -7.39 -9.02
C LEU A 74 -7.97 -7.18 -8.97
N GLU A 75 -7.34 -7.65 -7.93
CA GLU A 75 -5.89 -7.53 -7.80
C GLU A 75 -5.17 -8.19 -8.97
N ASN A 76 -5.59 -9.40 -9.32
CA ASN A 76 -4.98 -10.14 -10.40
C ASN A 76 -5.17 -9.45 -11.75
N ARG A 77 -6.33 -8.85 -11.96
CA ARG A 77 -6.60 -8.10 -13.18
C ARG A 77 -5.63 -6.91 -13.30
N LEU A 78 -5.41 -6.20 -12.20
CA LEU A 78 -4.50 -5.06 -12.20
C LEU A 78 -3.06 -5.52 -12.42
N HIS A 79 -2.66 -6.60 -11.77
CA HIS A 79 -1.31 -7.13 -11.95
C HIS A 79 -1.05 -7.58 -13.39
N ARG A 80 -2.05 -8.16 -14.05
CA ARG A 80 -1.93 -8.54 -15.45
C ARG A 80 -1.83 -7.34 -16.37
N ALA A 81 -2.60 -6.29 -16.08
CA ALA A 81 -2.59 -5.09 -16.90
C ALA A 81 -1.20 -4.43 -16.91
N PHE A 82 -0.46 -4.56 -15.80
CA PHE A 82 0.82 -3.87 -15.64
C PHE A 82 2.00 -4.84 -15.56
N VAL A 83 1.83 -6.05 -16.06
CA VAL A 83 2.85 -7.10 -15.90
C VAL A 83 4.20 -6.69 -16.46
N GLU A 84 4.21 -5.95 -17.57
CA GLU A 84 5.48 -5.52 -18.20
C GLU A 84 6.09 -4.31 -17.51
N ARG A 85 5.36 -3.71 -16.59
CA ARG A 85 5.81 -2.51 -15.86
C ARG A 85 6.18 -2.82 -14.42
N ARG A 86 6.26 -4.08 -14.07
CA ARG A 86 6.64 -4.48 -12.72
C ARG A 86 8.08 -4.10 -12.45
N VAL A 87 8.34 -3.64 -11.23
CA VAL A 87 9.71 -3.34 -10.82
C VAL A 87 10.52 -4.63 -10.75
N ASN A 88 9.93 -5.69 -10.17
CA ASN A 88 10.58 -6.99 -10.10
C ASN A 88 9.92 -7.92 -11.12
N LEU A 89 10.63 -8.26 -12.18
CA LEU A 89 10.10 -9.08 -13.25
C LEU A 89 10.24 -10.58 -12.96
N VAL A 90 10.95 -10.93 -11.89
CA VAL A 90 11.25 -12.32 -11.55
C VAL A 90 10.40 -12.83 -10.41
N ASN A 91 10.20 -12.02 -9.37
CA ASN A 91 9.45 -12.43 -8.19
C ASN A 91 8.07 -11.78 -8.20
N ALA A 92 7.05 -12.59 -8.49
CA ALA A 92 5.68 -12.11 -8.57
C ALA A 92 5.11 -11.62 -7.25
N ARG A 93 5.75 -11.96 -6.13
CA ARG A 93 5.30 -11.51 -4.81
C ARG A 93 5.70 -10.08 -4.51
N LYS A 94 6.63 -9.52 -5.28
CA LYS A 94 7.04 -8.12 -5.14
C LYS A 94 6.17 -7.28 -6.05
N GLU A 95 5.07 -6.80 -5.50
CA GLU A 95 3.91 -6.26 -6.24
C GLU A 95 4.01 -4.76 -6.51
N TYR A 96 5.17 -4.31 -6.98
CA TYR A 96 5.42 -2.91 -7.32
C TYR A 96 5.44 -2.72 -8.82
N CYS A 97 4.87 -1.60 -9.28
CA CYS A 97 4.79 -1.28 -10.71
C CYS A 97 5.23 0.15 -10.98
N ARG A 98 5.84 0.37 -12.13
CA ARG A 98 6.18 1.72 -12.62
C ARG A 98 5.08 2.14 -13.57
N VAL A 99 4.10 2.84 -13.06
CA VAL A 99 2.92 3.28 -13.81
C VAL A 99 2.49 4.63 -13.26
N THR A 100 1.54 5.25 -13.93
CA THR A 100 0.91 6.45 -13.38
C THR A 100 -0.34 6.07 -12.61
N LEU A 101 -0.71 6.92 -11.67
CA LEU A 101 -1.93 6.69 -10.89
C LEU A 101 -3.16 6.73 -11.80
N ASP A 102 -3.13 7.54 -12.84
CA ASP A 102 -4.24 7.61 -13.79
C ASP A 102 -4.40 6.28 -14.54
N GLU A 103 -3.29 5.65 -14.91
CA GLU A 103 -3.36 4.33 -15.56
C GLU A 103 -4.00 3.31 -14.63
N ILE A 104 -3.67 3.35 -13.35
CA ILE A 104 -4.27 2.44 -12.36
C ILE A 104 -5.77 2.72 -12.25
N ARG A 105 -6.13 4.00 -12.16
CA ARG A 105 -7.53 4.40 -12.03
C ARG A 105 -8.36 3.90 -13.20
N VAL A 106 -7.84 4.06 -14.42
CA VAL A 106 -8.56 3.63 -15.61
C VAL A 106 -8.84 2.12 -15.57
N GLU A 107 -7.82 1.33 -15.19
CA GLU A 107 -8.01 -0.12 -15.12
C GLU A 107 -8.99 -0.51 -14.02
N VAL A 108 -8.93 0.16 -12.87
CA VAL A 108 -9.87 -0.10 -11.79
C VAL A 108 -11.30 0.21 -12.22
N GLU A 109 -11.50 1.33 -12.88
CA GLU A 109 -12.83 1.75 -13.29
C GLU A 109 -13.44 0.81 -14.33
N LYS A 110 -12.61 0.24 -15.18
CA LYS A 110 -13.10 -0.77 -16.15
C LYS A 110 -13.66 -2.00 -15.45
N ALA A 111 -13.08 -2.39 -14.34
CA ALA A 111 -13.43 -3.63 -13.66
C ALA A 111 -14.44 -3.42 -12.54
N HIS A 112 -14.44 -2.26 -11.92
CA HIS A 112 -15.13 -2.08 -10.64
C HIS A 112 -16.07 -0.88 -10.63
N GLY A 113 -15.89 0.09 -11.54
CA GLY A 113 -16.66 1.33 -11.53
C GLY A 113 -15.87 2.46 -10.89
N LEU A 114 -16.53 3.58 -10.69
CA LEU A 114 -15.87 4.79 -10.23
C LEU A 114 -15.33 4.62 -8.82
N VAL A 115 -14.09 5.07 -8.61
CA VAL A 115 -13.40 5.02 -7.33
C VAL A 115 -12.66 6.34 -7.16
N THR A 116 -12.67 6.85 -5.93
CA THR A 116 -11.93 8.08 -5.60
C THR A 116 -10.47 7.73 -5.30
N PHE A 117 -9.58 8.44 -5.98
CA PHE A 117 -8.14 8.29 -5.75
C PHE A 117 -7.57 9.57 -5.16
N LEU A 118 -6.68 9.43 -4.19
CA LEU A 118 -5.88 10.55 -3.69
C LEU A 118 -4.66 10.68 -4.58
N LEU A 119 -4.65 11.71 -5.43
CA LEU A 119 -3.62 11.85 -6.45
C LEU A 119 -2.30 12.36 -5.91
N ASP A 120 -2.35 13.32 -4.99
CA ASP A 120 -1.14 13.93 -4.43
C ASP A 120 -0.88 13.36 -3.04
N PRO A 121 0.04 12.41 -2.91
CA PRO A 121 0.33 11.82 -1.61
C PRO A 121 0.98 12.85 -0.70
N PRO A 122 0.62 12.87 0.58
CA PRO A 122 1.24 13.81 1.51
C PRO A 122 2.74 13.54 1.70
N ALA A 123 3.17 12.30 1.74
CA ALA A 123 4.57 11.93 1.97
C ALA A 123 5.18 12.79 3.08
N GLU A 124 4.47 12.86 4.21
CA GLU A 124 4.70 13.88 5.20
C GLU A 124 6.07 13.78 5.84
N GLU A 125 6.45 12.59 6.26
CA GLU A 125 7.76 12.40 6.92
C GLU A 125 8.89 12.59 5.95
N TYR A 126 8.70 12.20 4.70
CA TYR A 126 9.71 12.42 3.68
C TYR A 126 9.92 13.91 3.43
N ARG A 127 8.85 14.69 3.32
CA ARG A 127 8.96 16.13 3.11
C ARG A 127 9.59 16.82 4.30
N LYS A 128 9.26 16.36 5.51
CA LYS A 128 9.89 16.88 6.73
C LYS A 128 11.38 16.56 6.74
N THR A 129 11.76 15.38 6.27
CA THR A 129 13.16 14.98 6.17
C THR A 129 13.91 15.87 5.20
N LEU A 130 13.34 16.17 4.04
CA LEU A 130 13.96 17.07 3.07
C LEU A 130 14.16 18.45 3.65
N ALA A 131 13.18 18.96 4.40
CA ALA A 131 13.29 20.25 5.04
C ALA A 131 14.36 20.23 6.12
N ALA A 132 14.43 19.17 6.92
CA ALA A 132 15.42 19.04 7.98
C ALA A 132 16.84 18.96 7.44
N ALA A 133 17.02 18.46 6.22
CA ALA A 133 18.33 18.33 5.60
C ALA A 133 18.98 19.69 5.34
N THR A 134 18.20 20.78 5.32
CA THR A 134 18.75 22.14 5.14
C THR A 134 19.21 22.75 6.45
N VAL A 135 18.98 22.10 7.58
CA VAL A 135 19.33 22.59 8.91
C VAL A 135 20.65 21.93 9.34
N PRO A 136 21.55 22.64 10.03
CA PRO A 136 22.79 22.02 10.51
C PRO A 136 22.48 20.80 11.38
N PRO A 137 23.32 19.76 11.32
CA PRO A 137 23.03 18.53 12.04
C PRO A 137 22.77 18.70 13.52
N GLU A 138 23.45 19.63 14.16
CA GLU A 138 23.30 19.84 15.59
C GLU A 138 21.99 20.54 15.97
N GLU A 139 21.29 21.09 14.98
CA GLU A 139 20.00 21.75 15.20
C GLU A 139 18.82 20.89 14.76
N ARG A 140 19.09 19.74 14.15
CA ARG A 140 18.00 18.87 13.72
C ARG A 140 17.36 18.21 14.92
N LEU A 141 16.08 17.90 14.76
CA LEU A 141 15.38 17.15 15.78
C LEU A 141 15.97 15.75 15.84
N LEU A 142 16.57 15.44 16.96
CA LEU A 142 17.15 14.12 17.18
C LEU A 142 16.12 13.23 17.86
N PRO A 143 16.30 11.92 17.78
CA PRO A 143 15.46 11.01 18.54
C PRO A 143 15.46 11.40 20.01
N PRO A 144 14.39 11.09 20.73
CA PRO A 144 14.36 11.37 22.15
C PRO A 144 15.58 10.82 22.84
N ALA A 145 15.94 11.48 23.90
CA ALA A 145 17.10 11.06 24.64
C ALA A 145 16.96 9.60 24.98
N PRO A 146 18.05 8.92 25.01
CA PRO A 146 18.03 7.49 25.25
C PRO A 146 17.72 7.13 26.68
N GLU A 147 17.01 7.93 27.36
CA GLU A 147 16.46 7.40 28.57
C GLU A 147 15.56 6.26 28.20
N ASP A 148 15.13 6.33 26.98
CA ASP A 148 14.46 5.22 26.40
C ASP A 148 15.43 4.39 25.65
N ALA A 149 16.48 4.95 25.25
CA ALA A 149 17.47 4.15 24.62
C ALA A 149 18.17 3.35 25.67
N GLY A 150 18.21 3.92 26.66
CA GLY A 150 18.85 3.16 27.63
C GLY A 150 18.11 1.96 27.84
N VAL A 151 17.85 2.15 27.63
CA VAL A 151 17.74 1.39 27.74
C VAL A 151 18.13 0.55 27.32
N VAL A 152 18.32 0.99 27.08
CA VAL A 152 18.99 0.51 26.87
C VAL A 152 19.66 -0.10 26.93
N GLU A 153 19.64 0.05 27.19
CA GLU A 153 20.39 -0.19 27.38
C GLU A 153 20.98 -0.87 27.32
N MET A 154 20.95 -0.61 27.48
CA MET A 154 21.63 -0.95 27.57
C MET A 154 22.07 -1.56 27.80
N GLU A 155 21.82 -1.33 28.25
CA GLU A 155 22.35 -1.56 28.72
C GLU A 155 22.62 -2.31 28.88
#